data_ab1b80f3829617b0920e2dc0a5420ebf
#
_entry.id   ab1b80f3829617b0920e2dc0a5420ebf
#
_cell.length_a   1.000
_cell.length_b   1.000
_cell.length_c   1.000
_cell.angle_alpha   90.00
_cell.angle_beta   90.00
_cell.angle_gamma   90.00
#
_symmetry.space_group_name_H-M   'P 1'
#
loop_
_entity.id
_entity.type
_entity.pdbx_description
1 polymer ?
#
loop_
_entity_poly.entity_id
_entity_poly.type
_entity_poly.pdbx_seq_one_letter_code
_entity_poly.pdbx_strand_id
1 'polypeptide(L)'
;MIQSSWPARLALAAGLLLSALLIVWMLLSAPWSRFYSEGQWLLSHSWGQIALLDLYSGFFLAMAVVWRLENRLWIRLSVSLALPALGNPVLALWLIWRWRRLLTMASVRDFG
;
A
#
# COMPACT_ATOMS: atom_id res chain seq x y z
N MET A 1 -5.35 -12.22 23.89
CA MET A 1 -4.07 -11.70 23.77
C MET A 1 -3.84 -10.96 22.49
N ILE A 2 -3.24 -9.82 22.61
CA ILE A 2 -3.30 -8.99 21.51
C ILE A 2 -2.01 -8.45 21.17
N GLN A 3 -1.20 -9.32 20.85
CA GLN A 3 0.06 -8.96 20.31
C GLN A 3 0.01 -9.16 18.84
N SER A 4 0.73 -8.37 18.15
CA SER A 4 0.97 -8.59 16.75
C SER A 4 1.61 -9.95 16.61
N SER A 5 1.00 -10.80 15.86
CA SER A 5 1.55 -12.11 15.59
C SER A 5 2.82 -11.98 14.76
N TRP A 6 3.74 -12.94 14.91
CA TRP A 6 4.96 -12.89 14.14
C TRP A 6 4.70 -12.96 12.61
N PRO A 7 3.66 -13.69 12.10
CA PRO A 7 3.39 -13.61 10.67
C PRO A 7 3.01 -12.21 10.19
N ALA A 8 2.24 -11.47 11.00
CA ALA A 8 1.88 -10.11 10.65
C ALA A 8 3.10 -9.19 10.65
N ARG A 9 3.98 -9.37 11.62
CA ARG A 9 5.21 -8.58 11.69
C ARG A 9 6.13 -8.88 10.52
N LEU A 10 6.24 -10.16 10.13
CA LEU A 10 7.04 -10.53 8.97
C LEU A 10 6.47 -9.94 7.70
N ALA A 11 5.16 -10.00 7.53
CA ALA A 11 4.52 -9.42 6.36
C ALA A 11 4.75 -7.92 6.28
N LEU A 12 4.62 -7.23 7.41
CA LEU A 12 4.86 -5.80 7.47
C LEU A 12 6.32 -5.48 7.13
N ALA A 13 7.27 -6.21 7.73
CA ALA A 13 8.68 -6.00 7.47
C ALA A 13 9.03 -6.25 6.01
N ALA A 14 8.49 -7.31 5.43
CA ALA A 14 8.70 -7.61 4.01
C ALA A 14 8.13 -6.50 3.12
N GLY A 15 6.91 -6.05 3.42
CA GLY A 15 6.28 -4.97 2.67
C GLY A 15 7.06 -3.67 2.76
N LEU A 16 7.56 -3.34 3.94
CA LEU A 16 8.36 -2.15 4.13
C LEU A 16 9.68 -2.22 3.37
N LEU A 17 10.33 -3.37 3.43
CA LEU A 17 11.59 -3.57 2.73
C LEU A 17 11.40 -3.45 1.23
N LEU A 18 10.38 -4.11 0.69
CA LEU A 18 10.08 -4.06 -0.74
C LEU A 18 9.68 -2.65 -1.17
N SER A 19 8.92 -1.93 -0.33
CA SER A 19 8.55 -0.55 -0.62
C SER A 19 9.76 0.37 -0.65
N ALA A 20 10.67 0.18 0.29
CA ALA A 20 11.91 0.97 0.32
C ALA A 20 12.75 0.69 -0.93
N LEU A 21 12.86 -0.57 -1.31
CA LEU A 21 13.57 -0.96 -2.53
C LEU A 21 12.93 -0.33 -3.77
N LEU A 22 11.62 -0.33 -3.83
CA LEU A 22 10.88 0.28 -4.93
C LEU A 22 11.17 1.77 -5.04
N ILE A 23 11.12 2.48 -3.92
CA ILE A 23 11.38 3.92 -3.91
C ILE A 23 12.81 4.21 -4.38
N VAL A 24 13.78 3.47 -3.84
CA VAL A 24 15.19 3.68 -4.22
C VAL A 24 15.38 3.43 -5.71
N TRP A 25 14.79 2.35 -6.21
CA TRP A 25 14.87 2.02 -7.64
C TRP A 25 14.26 3.13 -8.49
N MET A 26 13.06 3.59 -8.13
CA MET A 26 12.38 4.65 -8.88
C MET A 26 13.18 5.95 -8.92
N LEU A 27 13.79 6.31 -7.80
CA LEU A 27 14.53 7.56 -7.72
C LEU A 27 15.88 7.50 -8.39
N LEU A 28 16.56 6.35 -8.35
CA LEU A 28 17.94 6.25 -8.83
C LEU A 28 18.08 5.67 -10.22
N SER A 29 17.22 4.73 -10.60
CA SER A 29 17.45 3.92 -11.80
C SER A 29 16.30 3.81 -12.76
N ALA A 30 15.09 4.25 -12.38
CA ALA A 30 13.94 4.07 -13.25
C ALA A 30 14.08 4.93 -14.51
N PRO A 31 13.76 4.37 -15.69
CA PRO A 31 13.88 5.10 -16.95
C PRO A 31 12.67 6.00 -17.18
N TRP A 32 12.60 7.11 -16.46
CA TRP A 32 11.44 8.00 -16.50
C TRP A 32 11.17 8.54 -17.92
N SER A 33 12.22 8.66 -18.74
CA SER A 33 12.04 9.09 -20.13
C SER A 33 11.23 8.10 -20.96
N ARG A 34 11.14 6.85 -20.51
CA ARG A 34 10.38 5.81 -21.21
C ARG A 34 9.11 5.44 -20.49
N PHE A 35 8.72 6.23 -19.51
CA PHE A 35 7.54 5.92 -18.70
C PHE A 35 6.30 5.74 -19.57
N TYR A 36 6.07 6.65 -20.49
CA TYR A 36 4.88 6.58 -21.35
C TYR A 36 4.93 5.39 -22.30
N SER A 37 6.05 5.17 -22.96
CA SER A 37 6.15 4.08 -23.94
C SER A 37 6.08 2.71 -23.28
N GLU A 38 6.73 2.55 -22.13
CA GLU A 38 6.68 1.27 -21.43
C GLU A 38 5.32 1.04 -20.77
N GLY A 39 4.67 2.10 -20.33
CA GLY A 39 3.30 2.01 -19.83
C GLY A 39 2.34 1.56 -20.90
N GLN A 40 2.48 2.10 -22.11
CA GLN A 40 1.67 1.68 -23.26
C GLN A 40 1.95 0.22 -23.60
N TRP A 41 3.20 -0.20 -23.58
CA TRP A 41 3.57 -1.58 -23.82
C TRP A 41 2.90 -2.50 -22.80
N LEU A 42 2.94 -2.12 -21.54
CA LEU A 42 2.33 -2.92 -20.47
C LEU A 42 0.83 -3.07 -20.67
N LEU A 43 0.15 -1.98 -21.03
CA LEU A 43 -1.28 -1.99 -21.27
C LEU A 43 -1.68 -2.77 -22.50
N SER A 44 -0.75 -2.95 -23.45
CA SER A 44 -1.03 -3.69 -24.69
C SER A 44 -0.90 -5.20 -24.52
N HIS A 45 -0.42 -5.67 -23.36
CA HIS A 45 -0.23 -7.10 -23.11
C HIS A 45 -1.19 -7.59 -22.04
N SER A 46 -1.75 -8.78 -22.26
CA SER A 46 -2.77 -9.33 -21.36
C SER A 46 -2.27 -9.45 -19.91
N TRP A 47 -1.06 -9.95 -19.72
CA TRP A 47 -0.50 -10.08 -18.38
C TRP A 47 -0.23 -8.73 -17.73
N GLY A 48 0.10 -7.73 -18.53
CA GLY A 48 0.26 -6.37 -18.03
C GLY A 48 -1.07 -5.80 -17.56
N GLN A 49 -2.13 -6.02 -18.33
CA GLN A 49 -3.48 -5.59 -17.97
C GLN A 49 -3.95 -6.28 -16.69
N ILE A 50 -3.71 -7.59 -16.59
CA ILE A 50 -4.08 -8.36 -15.42
C ILE A 50 -3.32 -7.85 -14.20
N ALA A 51 -2.03 -7.59 -14.35
CA ALA A 51 -1.20 -7.09 -13.25
C ALA A 51 -1.68 -5.73 -12.75
N LEU A 52 -2.03 -4.83 -13.67
CA LEU A 52 -2.54 -3.50 -13.29
C LEU A 52 -3.90 -3.60 -12.62
N LEU A 53 -4.76 -4.48 -13.11
CA LEU A 53 -6.06 -4.69 -12.50
C LEU A 53 -5.91 -5.20 -11.07
N ASP A 54 -5.02 -6.15 -10.88
CA ASP A 54 -4.73 -6.69 -9.56
C ASP A 54 -4.20 -5.60 -8.63
N LEU A 55 -3.26 -4.80 -9.12
CA LEU A 55 -2.66 -3.73 -8.34
C LEU A 55 -3.70 -2.71 -7.89
N TYR A 56 -4.55 -2.24 -8.83
CA TYR A 56 -5.55 -1.24 -8.50
C TYR A 56 -6.69 -1.81 -7.66
N SER A 57 -7.01 -3.08 -7.85
CA SER A 57 -7.96 -3.75 -6.95
C SER A 57 -7.45 -3.71 -5.53
N GLY A 58 -6.17 -4.00 -5.33
CA GLY A 58 -5.54 -3.91 -4.03
C GLY A 58 -5.58 -2.51 -3.45
N PHE A 59 -5.36 -1.50 -4.29
CA PHE A 59 -5.42 -0.11 -3.85
C PHE A 59 -6.81 0.27 -3.36
N PHE A 60 -7.87 -0.13 -4.07
CA PHE A 60 -9.23 0.17 -3.64
C PHE A 60 -9.58 -0.55 -2.35
N LEU A 61 -9.15 -1.78 -2.20
CA LEU A 61 -9.36 -2.50 -0.95
C LEU A 61 -8.62 -1.83 0.20
N ALA A 62 -7.39 -1.38 -0.05
CA ALA A 62 -6.62 -0.65 0.94
C ALA A 62 -7.29 0.68 1.31
N MET A 63 -7.82 1.39 0.32
CA MET A 63 -8.57 2.62 0.58
C MET A 63 -9.78 2.36 1.48
N ALA A 64 -10.50 1.27 1.23
CA ALA A 64 -11.64 0.91 2.05
C ALA A 64 -11.23 0.73 3.51
N VAL A 65 -10.11 0.05 3.73
CA VAL A 65 -9.58 -0.16 5.08
C VAL A 65 -9.18 1.17 5.73
N VAL A 66 -8.47 2.00 4.99
CA VAL A 66 -8.04 3.31 5.49
C VAL A 66 -9.24 4.17 5.86
N TRP A 67 -10.24 4.22 4.99
CA TRP A 67 -11.44 5.03 5.25
C TRP A 67 -12.22 4.51 6.45
N ARG A 68 -12.22 3.22 6.64
CA ARG A 68 -12.91 2.62 7.79
C ARG A 68 -12.20 2.93 9.10
N LEU A 69 -10.87 2.89 9.09
CA LEU A 69 -10.08 2.96 10.31
C LEU A 69 -9.58 4.38 10.63
N GLU A 70 -9.52 5.26 9.63
CA GLU A 70 -9.02 6.61 9.84
C GLU A 70 -10.16 7.59 10.05
N ASN A 71 -10.07 8.38 11.12
CA ASN A 71 -11.13 9.31 11.48
C ASN A 71 -10.97 10.69 10.85
N ARG A 72 -9.73 11.06 10.53
CA ARG A 72 -9.45 12.40 10.02
C ARG A 72 -9.61 12.47 8.52
N LEU A 73 -10.46 13.37 8.06
CA LEU A 73 -10.75 13.47 6.64
C LEU A 73 -9.53 13.81 5.81
N TRP A 74 -8.66 14.69 6.30
CA TRP A 74 -7.48 15.08 5.52
C TRP A 74 -6.53 13.89 5.30
N ILE A 75 -6.42 13.00 6.28
CA ILE A 75 -5.61 11.79 6.14
C ILE A 75 -6.24 10.85 5.13
N ARG A 76 -7.55 10.65 5.20
CA ARG A 76 -8.27 9.83 4.23
C ARG A 76 -8.04 10.32 2.81
N LEU A 77 -8.21 11.62 2.60
CA LEU A 77 -8.04 12.21 1.28
C LEU A 77 -6.59 12.13 0.82
N SER A 78 -5.63 12.40 1.70
CA SER A 78 -4.21 12.35 1.35
C SER A 78 -3.80 10.95 0.93
N VAL A 79 -4.17 9.94 1.69
CA VAL A 79 -3.83 8.55 1.37
C VAL A 79 -4.53 8.12 0.09
N SER A 80 -5.80 8.47 -0.08
CA SER A 80 -6.57 8.09 -1.25
C SER A 80 -6.01 8.67 -2.53
N LEU A 81 -5.48 9.89 -2.48
CA LEU A 81 -4.87 10.51 -3.65
C LEU A 81 -3.46 10.01 -3.89
N ALA A 82 -2.70 9.77 -2.83
CA ALA A 82 -1.32 9.35 -2.94
C ALA A 82 -1.17 7.88 -3.31
N LEU A 83 -2.11 7.04 -2.89
CA LEU A 83 -2.01 5.60 -3.08
C LEU A 83 -1.93 5.19 -4.55
N PRO A 84 -2.84 5.66 -5.44
CA PRO A 84 -2.72 5.32 -6.86
C PRO A 84 -1.47 5.88 -7.52
N ALA A 85 -0.96 7.00 -7.04
CA ALA A 85 0.19 7.65 -7.64
C ALA A 85 1.51 7.06 -7.16
N LEU A 86 1.64 6.83 -5.87
CA LEU A 86 2.89 6.36 -5.26
C LEU A 86 2.86 4.89 -4.89
N GLY A 87 1.67 4.31 -4.78
CA GLY A 87 1.51 2.87 -4.60
C GLY A 87 1.74 2.39 -3.18
N ASN A 88 2.25 1.18 -3.07
CA ASN A 88 2.42 0.49 -1.80
C ASN A 88 3.25 1.24 -0.75
N PRO A 89 4.25 2.06 -1.10
CA PRO A 89 4.97 2.83 -0.10
C PRO A 89 4.07 3.71 0.78
N VAL A 90 3.02 4.29 0.20
CA VAL A 90 2.06 5.11 0.95
C VAL A 90 1.33 4.27 1.98
N LEU A 91 0.87 3.10 1.56
CA LEU A 91 0.19 2.17 2.46
C LEU A 91 1.12 1.72 3.59
N ALA A 92 2.38 1.44 3.24
CA ALA A 92 3.38 1.03 4.22
C ALA A 92 3.60 2.11 5.29
N LEU A 93 3.74 3.36 4.87
CA LEU A 93 3.91 4.46 5.80
C LEU A 93 2.69 4.63 6.71
N TRP A 94 1.49 4.53 6.14
CA TRP A 94 0.27 4.63 6.93
C TRP A 94 0.17 3.50 7.94
N LEU A 95 0.51 2.27 7.54
CA LEU A 95 0.49 1.12 8.43
C LEU A 95 1.47 1.29 9.60
N ILE A 96 2.68 1.76 9.33
CA ILE A 96 3.64 2.01 10.39
C ILE A 96 3.09 3.03 11.39
N TRP A 97 2.57 4.13 10.85
CA TRP A 97 2.08 5.22 11.68
C TRP A 97 0.93 4.77 12.57
N ARG A 98 0.05 3.91 12.03
CA ARG A 98 -1.15 3.48 12.74
C ARG A 98 -1.03 2.10 13.38
N TRP A 99 0.16 1.49 13.36
CA TRP A 99 0.31 0.10 13.78
C TRP A 99 -0.21 -0.16 15.19
N ARG A 100 0.17 0.69 16.14
CA ARG A 100 -0.29 0.53 17.52
C ARG A 100 -1.80 0.66 17.63
N ARG A 101 -2.37 1.62 16.93
CA ARG A 101 -3.80 1.82 16.95
C ARG A 101 -4.53 0.62 16.37
N LEU A 102 -4.02 0.08 15.28
CA LEU A 102 -4.61 -1.10 14.66
C LEU A 102 -4.55 -2.31 15.58
N LEU A 103 -3.45 -2.49 16.28
CA LEU A 103 -3.34 -3.58 17.26
C LEU A 103 -4.36 -3.41 18.38
N THR A 104 -4.53 -2.20 18.88
CA THR A 104 -5.50 -1.92 19.93
C THR A 104 -6.92 -2.20 19.46
N MET A 105 -7.24 -1.80 18.25
CA MET A 105 -8.56 -2.04 17.69
C MET A 105 -8.83 -3.51 17.46
N ALA A 106 -7.83 -4.23 16.94
CA ALA A 106 -7.95 -5.68 16.77
C ALA A 106 -8.18 -6.39 18.08
N SER A 107 -7.50 -5.91 19.10
CA SER A 107 -7.66 -6.42 20.44
C SER A 107 -9.09 -6.31 20.97
N VAL A 108 -9.66 -5.15 20.81
CA VAL A 108 -11.04 -4.92 21.23
C VAL A 108 -11.99 -5.80 20.43
N ARG A 109 -11.75 -5.97 19.15
CA ARG A 109 -12.62 -6.73 18.28
C ARG A 109 -12.56 -8.23 18.51
N ASP A 110 -11.42 -8.71 19.01
CA ASP A 110 -11.29 -10.13 19.30
C ASP A 110 -12.28 -10.59 20.39
N PHE A 111 -12.75 -9.66 21.19
CA PHE A 111 -13.66 -9.97 22.26
C PHE A 111 -15.08 -9.47 22.02
N GLY A 112 -15.29 -8.78 20.95
CA GLY A 112 -16.60 -8.18 20.68
C GLY A 112 -17.41 -8.85 19.58
#